data_9d76a87e4db2b1eab364e31479397900
#
_entry.id   9d76a87e4db2b1eab364e31479397900
#
_cell.length_a   1.000
_cell.length_b   1.000
_cell.length_c   1.000
_cell.angle_alpha   90.00
_cell.angle_beta   90.00
_cell.angle_gamma   90.00
#
_symmetry.space_group_name_H-M   'P 1'
#
loop_
_entity.id
_entity.type
_entity.pdbx_description
1 polymer ?
#
loop_
_entity_poly.entity_id
_entity_poly.type
_entity_poly.pdbx_seq_one_letter_code
_entity_poly.pdbx_strand_id
1 'polypeptide(L)'
;DAVKWYQNKLKTLLDMGVDCFKTDFGERIPVDVKYYDGSDPVSMHNYYTYLYNKAVFDLLKEVKGEGEAILFARSATAGGQQFPVHWGGDCSATYASMAESLRGGLSFTLSGFSFWSHDMGGFELTAAPDVYKRWLQFGLLSTHSRLHGSKSYRVPWLFDEEAVDVCRKFTKLKLRLLPYLYSMAVKSHKTGIPSMRAMIMEFNDDPAVKYLDMQYMLGDSILVAPIFNKESHVEYYLPNGKWTHLLSGEVKEGGRWYAEDYDFFSLPVFVRENTLLPIGAVDTTVDYDLEKDVQIQVYELGEKAVATCEVVTRTGETAMVVKAGRDGNNVIFEASEENKGMTYLLRNIHAVSGVTGGTVVEDTDAGIVLAPAGCKMEVVL
;
A
#
# COMPACT_ATOMS: atom_id res chain seq x y z
N ASP A 1 22.36 -30.33 -10.11
CA ASP A 1 21.56 -30.93 -11.20
C ASP A 1 20.06 -30.68 -11.04
N ALA A 2 19.47 -30.86 -9.84
CA ALA A 2 18.02 -30.66 -9.61
C ALA A 2 17.54 -29.23 -9.93
N VAL A 3 18.27 -28.22 -9.49
CA VAL A 3 17.96 -26.81 -9.77
C VAL A 3 17.92 -26.56 -11.29
N LYS A 4 18.94 -26.97 -12.03
CA LYS A 4 18.97 -26.81 -13.49
C LYS A 4 17.87 -27.57 -14.20
N TRP A 5 17.56 -28.78 -13.74
CA TRP A 5 16.42 -29.53 -14.27
C TRP A 5 15.10 -28.79 -14.09
N TYR A 6 14.88 -28.25 -12.90
CA TYR A 6 13.67 -27.47 -12.57
C TYR A 6 13.61 -26.18 -13.39
N GLN A 7 14.69 -25.40 -13.42
CA GLN A 7 14.79 -24.18 -14.21
C GLN A 7 14.54 -24.44 -15.69
N ASN A 8 15.04 -25.53 -16.27
CA ASN A 8 14.79 -25.89 -17.68
C ASN A 8 13.30 -26.14 -17.95
N LYS A 9 12.54 -26.70 -16.98
CA LYS A 9 11.08 -26.86 -17.11
C LYS A 9 10.36 -25.53 -17.09
N LEU A 10 10.74 -24.64 -16.19
CA LEU A 10 10.18 -23.29 -16.10
C LEU A 10 10.55 -22.45 -17.32
N LYS A 11 11.77 -22.58 -17.83
CA LYS A 11 12.22 -21.90 -19.06
C LYS A 11 11.31 -22.21 -20.25
N THR A 12 10.87 -23.46 -20.40
CA THR A 12 9.91 -23.83 -21.44
C THR A 12 8.63 -23.02 -21.37
N LEU A 13 8.14 -22.72 -20.16
CA LEU A 13 6.95 -21.88 -19.96
C LEU A 13 7.23 -20.41 -20.29
N LEU A 14 8.40 -19.91 -19.94
CA LEU A 14 8.82 -18.54 -20.32
C LEU A 14 8.93 -18.40 -21.84
N ASP A 15 9.47 -19.41 -22.52
CA ASP A 15 9.57 -19.45 -23.98
C ASP A 15 8.16 -19.50 -24.67
N MET A 16 7.13 -19.98 -23.96
CA MET A 16 5.72 -19.97 -24.39
C MET A 16 5.01 -18.63 -24.15
N GLY A 17 5.66 -17.65 -23.49
CA GLY A 17 5.11 -16.32 -23.23
C GLY A 17 4.67 -16.06 -21.79
N VAL A 18 5.03 -16.92 -20.83
CA VAL A 18 4.84 -16.62 -19.40
C VAL A 18 5.82 -15.52 -18.99
N ASP A 19 5.35 -14.54 -18.20
CA ASP A 19 6.15 -13.39 -17.78
C ASP A 19 6.73 -13.54 -16.38
N CYS A 20 5.98 -14.15 -15.44
CA CYS A 20 6.42 -14.33 -14.06
C CYS A 20 5.84 -15.62 -13.47
N PHE A 21 6.31 -16.03 -12.30
CA PHE A 21 5.85 -17.22 -11.61
C PHE A 21 5.33 -16.92 -10.21
N LYS A 22 4.29 -17.65 -9.82
CA LYS A 22 3.88 -17.83 -8.43
C LYS A 22 4.49 -19.13 -7.91
N THR A 23 5.39 -19.03 -6.94
CA THR A 23 5.92 -20.19 -6.21
C THR A 23 5.03 -20.52 -5.03
N ASP A 24 4.28 -21.59 -5.16
CA ASP A 24 3.39 -22.06 -4.12
C ASP A 24 4.09 -23.08 -3.23
N PHE A 25 3.66 -23.25 -1.97
CA PHE A 25 4.29 -24.12 -0.97
C PHE A 25 5.76 -23.74 -0.67
N GLY A 26 6.58 -24.74 -0.32
CA GLY A 26 8.01 -24.59 0.02
C GLY A 26 8.29 -24.48 1.52
N GLU A 27 7.25 -24.38 2.37
CA GLU A 27 7.37 -24.25 3.84
C GLU A 27 7.24 -25.56 4.62
N ARG A 28 6.79 -26.64 4.00
CA ARG A 28 6.50 -27.90 4.72
C ARG A 28 7.49 -29.02 4.38
N ILE A 29 8.79 -28.71 4.35
CA ILE A 29 9.82 -29.70 4.05
C ILE A 29 10.02 -30.59 5.27
N PRO A 30 9.92 -31.93 5.14
CA PRO A 30 10.15 -32.85 6.24
C PRO A 30 11.57 -32.74 6.82
N VAL A 31 11.70 -32.91 8.12
CA VAL A 31 13.00 -32.86 8.82
C VAL A 31 13.62 -34.24 9.03
N ASP A 32 12.98 -35.30 8.56
CA ASP A 32 13.44 -36.70 8.60
C ASP A 32 13.96 -37.20 7.25
N VAL A 33 14.31 -36.27 6.36
CA VAL A 33 14.87 -36.57 5.01
C VAL A 33 16.39 -36.62 5.04
N LYS A 34 16.94 -37.25 4.02
CA LYS A 34 18.40 -37.28 3.77
C LYS A 34 18.71 -36.47 2.53
N TYR A 35 19.46 -35.38 2.71
CA TYR A 35 19.95 -34.56 1.60
C TYR A 35 21.16 -35.23 0.94
N TYR A 36 21.28 -35.05 -0.37
CA TYR A 36 22.39 -35.64 -1.18
C TYR A 36 23.76 -35.15 -0.71
N ASP A 37 23.86 -33.88 -0.35
CA ASP A 37 25.08 -33.22 0.08
C ASP A 37 25.40 -33.42 1.58
N GLY A 38 24.57 -34.18 2.30
CA GLY A 38 24.71 -34.42 3.73
C GLY A 38 24.27 -33.29 4.62
N SER A 39 23.58 -32.26 4.09
CA SER A 39 23.05 -31.16 4.87
C SER A 39 22.10 -31.65 5.98
N ASP A 40 22.16 -30.99 7.15
CA ASP A 40 21.26 -31.26 8.26
C ASP A 40 19.82 -30.87 7.90
N PRO A 41 18.85 -31.81 7.94
CA PRO A 41 17.49 -31.56 7.51
C PRO A 41 16.73 -30.57 8.41
N VAL A 42 17.09 -30.44 9.69
CA VAL A 42 16.49 -29.45 10.59
C VAL A 42 16.91 -28.03 10.16
N SER A 43 18.19 -27.83 9.91
CA SER A 43 18.71 -26.55 9.42
C SER A 43 18.17 -26.21 8.02
N MET A 44 17.99 -27.22 7.18
CA MET A 44 17.46 -27.04 5.82
C MET A 44 15.96 -26.72 5.78
N HIS A 45 15.19 -26.98 6.80
CA HIS A 45 13.73 -26.78 6.81
C HIS A 45 13.32 -25.35 6.35
N ASN A 46 13.89 -24.34 6.97
CA ASN A 46 13.64 -22.94 6.57
C ASN A 46 14.50 -22.51 5.37
N TYR A 47 15.75 -22.96 5.31
CA TYR A 47 16.67 -22.57 4.23
C TYR A 47 16.23 -23.09 2.86
N TYR A 48 15.53 -24.21 2.80
CA TYR A 48 14.94 -24.74 1.56
C TYR A 48 13.99 -23.72 0.91
N THR A 49 13.20 -23.00 1.69
CA THR A 49 12.31 -21.92 1.23
C THR A 49 13.08 -20.84 0.44
N TYR A 50 14.23 -20.44 0.98
CA TYR A 50 15.10 -19.49 0.29
C TYR A 50 15.65 -20.08 -1.02
N LEU A 51 16.17 -21.30 -1.00
CA LEU A 51 16.73 -21.96 -2.19
C LEU A 51 15.68 -22.19 -3.27
N TYR A 52 14.46 -22.57 -2.89
CA TYR A 52 13.34 -22.77 -3.81
C TYR A 52 12.98 -21.48 -4.55
N ASN A 53 12.75 -20.42 -3.82
CA ASN A 53 12.39 -19.11 -4.40
C ASN A 53 13.58 -18.53 -5.20
N LYS A 54 14.81 -18.67 -4.70
CA LYS A 54 16.01 -18.21 -5.40
C LYS A 54 16.18 -18.91 -6.76
N ALA A 55 15.96 -20.22 -6.84
CA ALA A 55 16.09 -20.96 -8.09
C ALA A 55 15.17 -20.42 -9.20
N VAL A 56 13.94 -20.03 -8.84
CA VAL A 56 12.98 -19.44 -9.79
C VAL A 56 13.32 -17.97 -10.10
N PHE A 57 13.68 -17.19 -9.09
CA PHE A 57 14.00 -15.78 -9.25
C PHE A 57 15.26 -15.57 -10.09
N ASP A 58 16.32 -16.38 -9.88
CA ASP A 58 17.54 -16.33 -10.69
C ASP A 58 17.26 -16.62 -12.18
N LEU A 59 16.38 -17.59 -12.46
CA LEU A 59 15.94 -17.86 -13.83
C LEU A 59 15.17 -16.68 -14.44
N LEU A 60 14.27 -16.06 -13.68
CA LEU A 60 13.54 -14.89 -14.15
C LEU A 60 14.49 -13.72 -14.47
N LYS A 61 15.49 -13.48 -13.64
CA LYS A 61 16.53 -12.48 -13.89
C LYS A 61 17.34 -12.79 -15.15
N GLU A 62 17.70 -14.07 -15.37
CA GLU A 62 18.41 -14.52 -16.57
C GLU A 62 17.61 -14.28 -17.85
N VAL A 63 16.29 -14.57 -17.83
CA VAL A 63 15.45 -14.56 -19.04
C VAL A 63 14.82 -13.20 -19.30
N LYS A 64 14.36 -12.49 -18.27
CA LYS A 64 13.62 -11.22 -18.39
C LYS A 64 14.51 -9.99 -18.16
N GLY A 65 15.64 -10.13 -17.48
CA GLY A 65 16.52 -9.05 -17.07
C GLY A 65 16.50 -8.78 -15.56
N GLU A 66 17.58 -8.18 -15.07
CA GLU A 66 17.80 -7.95 -13.63
C GLU A 66 16.68 -7.09 -12.98
N GLY A 67 16.19 -6.07 -13.68
CA GLY A 67 15.15 -5.17 -13.17
C GLY A 67 13.71 -5.61 -13.45
N GLU A 68 13.51 -6.69 -14.22
CA GLU A 68 12.19 -7.13 -14.70
C GLU A 68 11.70 -8.42 -14.03
N ALA A 69 12.53 -9.03 -13.17
CA ALA A 69 12.20 -10.29 -12.51
C ALA A 69 11.18 -10.07 -11.39
N ILE A 70 10.01 -10.70 -11.49
CA ILE A 70 8.99 -10.72 -10.46
C ILE A 70 8.68 -12.16 -10.06
N LEU A 71 8.78 -12.43 -8.75
CA LEU A 71 8.39 -13.67 -8.13
C LEU A 71 7.29 -13.43 -7.12
N PHE A 72 6.19 -14.18 -7.21
CA PHE A 72 5.10 -14.15 -6.24
C PHE A 72 5.18 -15.40 -5.36
N ALA A 73 5.79 -15.26 -4.19
CA ALA A 73 6.14 -16.37 -3.31
C ALA A 73 5.18 -16.53 -2.13
N ARG A 74 4.94 -17.77 -1.68
CA ARG A 74 4.21 -18.06 -0.44
C ARG A 74 5.16 -18.20 0.74
N SER A 75 6.07 -19.12 0.63
CA SER A 75 7.03 -19.39 1.69
C SER A 75 8.11 -18.32 1.79
N ALA A 76 8.56 -18.03 3.00
CA ALA A 76 9.55 -17.01 3.27
C ALA A 76 10.45 -17.38 4.46
N THR A 77 11.66 -16.87 4.43
CA THR A 77 12.62 -16.91 5.54
C THR A 77 13.60 -15.75 5.39
N ALA A 78 14.50 -15.58 6.36
CA ALA A 78 15.55 -14.55 6.29
C ALA A 78 16.34 -14.65 4.98
N GLY A 79 16.52 -13.50 4.31
CA GLY A 79 17.09 -13.40 2.97
C GLY A 79 16.07 -13.43 1.84
N GLY A 80 14.82 -13.87 2.10
CA GLY A 80 13.72 -13.88 1.13
C GLY A 80 13.17 -12.51 0.78
N GLN A 81 13.54 -11.45 1.52
CA GLN A 81 13.14 -10.06 1.27
C GLN A 81 13.54 -9.57 -0.13
N GLN A 82 14.54 -10.17 -0.73
CA GLN A 82 14.98 -9.88 -2.11
C GLN A 82 14.01 -10.39 -3.18
N PHE A 83 13.08 -11.28 -2.82
CA PHE A 83 12.04 -11.76 -3.73
C PHE A 83 10.81 -10.86 -3.53
N PRO A 84 10.43 -10.04 -4.53
CA PRO A 84 9.70 -8.81 -4.26
C PRO A 84 8.27 -8.99 -3.74
N VAL A 85 7.54 -10.06 -4.10
CA VAL A 85 6.11 -10.15 -3.80
C VAL A 85 5.76 -11.44 -3.06
N HIS A 86 4.97 -11.32 -2.00
CA HIS A 86 4.49 -12.46 -1.21
C HIS A 86 2.98 -12.40 -0.99
N TRP A 87 2.37 -13.51 -0.57
CA TRP A 87 1.00 -13.54 -0.05
C TRP A 87 0.87 -14.48 1.14
N GLY A 88 -0.22 -14.32 1.91
CA GLY A 88 -0.44 -15.01 3.18
C GLY A 88 -0.92 -16.46 3.08
N GLY A 89 -1.00 -17.06 1.86
CA GLY A 89 -1.49 -18.43 1.67
C GLY A 89 -3.03 -18.52 1.64
N ASP A 90 -3.55 -19.71 1.93
CA ASP A 90 -4.94 -20.12 1.73
C ASP A 90 -5.80 -19.75 2.94
N CYS A 91 -6.25 -18.53 3.01
CA CYS A 91 -7.10 -18.02 4.08
C CYS A 91 -8.58 -18.43 3.87
N SER A 92 -9.32 -18.64 4.98
CA SER A 92 -10.76 -18.89 4.91
C SER A 92 -11.56 -17.64 4.62
N ALA A 93 -12.72 -17.78 3.98
CA ALA A 93 -13.61 -16.67 3.62
C ALA A 93 -14.45 -16.19 4.82
N THR A 94 -13.78 -15.73 5.89
CA THR A 94 -14.40 -15.27 7.15
C THR A 94 -13.72 -14.02 7.69
N TYR A 95 -14.43 -13.26 8.53
CA TYR A 95 -13.84 -12.10 9.22
C TYR A 95 -12.64 -12.47 10.10
N ALA A 96 -12.71 -13.59 10.81
CA ALA A 96 -11.60 -14.04 11.65
C ALA A 96 -10.33 -14.28 10.82
N SER A 97 -10.45 -14.98 9.69
CA SER A 97 -9.32 -15.24 8.81
C SER A 97 -8.81 -13.96 8.10
N MET A 98 -9.69 -13.01 7.82
CA MET A 98 -9.31 -11.69 7.30
C MET A 98 -8.45 -10.93 8.32
N ALA A 99 -8.85 -10.94 9.61
CA ALA A 99 -8.07 -10.33 10.69
C ALA A 99 -6.71 -11.03 10.89
N GLU A 100 -6.68 -12.37 10.85
CA GLU A 100 -5.43 -13.15 10.94
C GLU A 100 -4.50 -12.87 9.73
N SER A 101 -5.06 -12.61 8.54
CA SER A 101 -4.27 -12.22 7.38
C SER A 101 -3.55 -10.89 7.62
N LEU A 102 -4.22 -9.90 8.26
CA LEU A 102 -3.56 -8.65 8.65
C LEU A 102 -2.47 -8.89 9.70
N ARG A 103 -2.77 -9.63 10.78
CA ARG A 103 -1.79 -9.93 11.84
C ARG A 103 -0.55 -10.65 11.30
N GLY A 104 -0.76 -11.68 10.47
CA GLY A 104 0.32 -12.38 9.78
C GLY A 104 1.15 -11.45 8.90
N GLY A 105 0.49 -10.59 8.12
CA GLY A 105 1.14 -9.60 7.28
C GLY A 105 1.93 -8.56 8.07
N LEU A 106 1.41 -8.05 9.19
CA LEU A 106 2.14 -7.12 10.05
C LEU A 106 3.38 -7.78 10.69
N SER A 107 3.28 -9.03 11.14
CA SER A 107 4.43 -9.81 11.60
C SER A 107 5.47 -9.98 10.49
N PHE A 108 5.02 -10.19 9.27
CA PHE A 108 5.86 -10.32 8.08
C PHE A 108 6.60 -9.02 7.76
N THR A 109 5.92 -7.87 7.81
CA THR A 109 6.55 -6.56 7.61
C THR A 109 7.57 -6.22 8.70
N LEU A 110 7.34 -6.62 9.95
CA LEU A 110 8.32 -6.50 11.03
C LEU A 110 9.61 -7.28 10.76
N SER A 111 9.56 -8.28 9.86
CA SER A 111 10.72 -9.03 9.38
C SER A 111 11.33 -8.45 8.10
N GLY A 112 10.90 -7.25 7.65
CA GLY A 112 11.46 -6.54 6.51
C GLY A 112 10.87 -6.91 5.15
N PHE A 113 9.72 -7.61 5.09
CA PHE A 113 9.03 -7.92 3.85
C PHE A 113 8.06 -6.78 3.51
N SER A 114 8.36 -6.03 2.46
CA SER A 114 7.63 -4.82 2.09
C SER A 114 6.36 -5.06 1.30
N PHE A 115 6.33 -6.10 0.47
CA PHE A 115 5.28 -6.29 -0.51
C PHE A 115 4.59 -7.62 -0.28
N TRP A 116 3.38 -7.58 0.27
CA TRP A 116 2.57 -8.75 0.49
C TRP A 116 1.09 -8.46 0.25
N SER A 117 0.35 -9.48 -0.08
CA SER A 117 -1.08 -9.43 -0.30
C SER A 117 -1.79 -10.62 0.36
N HIS A 118 -3.07 -10.68 0.17
CA HIS A 118 -3.96 -11.75 0.59
C HIS A 118 -5.04 -11.93 -0.46
N ASP A 119 -5.69 -13.08 -0.45
CA ASP A 119 -6.77 -13.38 -1.38
C ASP A 119 -8.04 -12.66 -0.93
N MET A 120 -8.41 -11.58 -1.65
CA MET A 120 -9.59 -10.79 -1.30
C MET A 120 -10.87 -11.63 -1.40
N GLY A 121 -11.62 -11.69 -0.30
CA GLY A 121 -12.79 -12.55 -0.15
C GLY A 121 -12.46 -13.95 0.38
N GLY A 122 -11.20 -14.21 0.77
CA GLY A 122 -10.71 -15.50 1.25
C GLY A 122 -10.50 -16.53 0.14
N PHE A 123 -9.50 -17.40 0.29
CA PHE A 123 -9.20 -18.47 -0.67
C PHE A 123 -10.17 -19.64 -0.52
N GLU A 124 -10.30 -20.19 0.70
CA GLU A 124 -11.15 -21.34 0.96
C GLU A 124 -12.63 -20.97 1.02
N LEU A 125 -13.47 -21.79 0.39
CA LEU A 125 -14.92 -21.60 0.32
C LEU A 125 -15.32 -20.35 -0.48
N THR A 126 -16.52 -19.82 -0.22
CA THR A 126 -17.05 -18.60 -0.82
C THR A 126 -17.48 -17.64 0.31
N ALA A 127 -17.02 -16.41 0.25
CA ALA A 127 -17.39 -15.40 1.25
C ALA A 127 -18.88 -15.04 1.17
N ALA A 128 -19.47 -14.68 2.29
CA ALA A 128 -20.70 -13.89 2.29
C ALA A 128 -20.43 -12.50 1.70
N PRO A 129 -21.44 -11.83 1.09
CA PRO A 129 -21.24 -10.54 0.43
C PRO A 129 -20.66 -9.45 1.34
N ASP A 130 -21.02 -9.42 2.62
CA ASP A 130 -20.49 -8.48 3.60
C ASP A 130 -18.99 -8.70 3.88
N VAL A 131 -18.55 -9.94 4.06
CA VAL A 131 -17.13 -10.30 4.21
C VAL A 131 -16.35 -9.90 2.97
N TYR A 132 -16.91 -10.17 1.77
CA TYR A 132 -16.26 -9.83 0.52
C TYR A 132 -16.07 -8.32 0.37
N LYS A 133 -17.09 -7.51 0.64
CA LYS A 133 -17.03 -6.03 0.58
C LYS A 133 -16.00 -5.47 1.56
N ARG A 134 -15.95 -5.94 2.80
CA ARG A 134 -14.93 -5.54 3.78
C ARG A 134 -13.52 -5.96 3.36
N TRP A 135 -13.38 -7.14 2.76
CA TRP A 135 -12.08 -7.59 2.26
C TRP A 135 -11.60 -6.80 1.04
N LEU A 136 -12.52 -6.32 0.19
CA LEU A 136 -12.19 -5.39 -0.89
C LEU A 136 -11.59 -4.08 -0.34
N GLN A 137 -12.18 -3.50 0.70
CA GLN A 137 -11.66 -2.29 1.35
C GLN A 137 -10.23 -2.50 1.86
N PHE A 138 -10.00 -3.57 2.62
CA PHE A 138 -8.69 -3.92 3.14
C PHE A 138 -7.68 -4.23 2.02
N GLY A 139 -8.05 -5.07 1.07
CA GLY A 139 -7.14 -5.52 0.02
C GLY A 139 -6.76 -4.42 -0.98
N LEU A 140 -7.66 -3.47 -1.24
CA LEU A 140 -7.39 -2.34 -2.14
C LEU A 140 -6.62 -1.19 -1.43
N LEU A 141 -6.53 -1.21 -0.11
CA LEU A 141 -5.66 -0.36 0.69
C LEU A 141 -4.41 -1.11 1.21
N SER A 142 -3.99 -2.14 0.48
CA SER A 142 -2.75 -2.91 0.70
C SER A 142 -1.76 -2.65 -0.44
N THR A 143 -0.51 -3.11 -0.30
CA THR A 143 0.52 -2.94 -1.34
C THR A 143 0.14 -3.64 -2.64
N HIS A 144 -0.43 -4.86 -2.55
CA HIS A 144 -0.90 -5.65 -3.68
C HIS A 144 -2.36 -6.00 -3.50
N SER A 145 -3.07 -6.23 -4.61
CA SER A 145 -4.49 -6.56 -4.61
C SER A 145 -4.79 -7.67 -5.60
N ARG A 146 -5.48 -8.70 -5.14
CA ARG A 146 -5.80 -9.87 -5.95
C ARG A 146 -7.18 -10.43 -5.61
N LEU A 147 -8.03 -10.58 -6.64
CA LEU A 147 -9.27 -11.34 -6.53
C LEU A 147 -8.98 -12.81 -6.79
N HIS A 148 -8.99 -13.64 -5.76
CA HIS A 148 -8.66 -15.06 -5.88
C HIS A 148 -9.40 -15.92 -4.86
N GLY A 149 -9.76 -17.16 -5.26
CA GLY A 149 -10.42 -18.14 -4.41
C GLY A 149 -10.53 -19.51 -5.05
N SER A 150 -10.69 -20.56 -4.25
CA SER A 150 -10.69 -21.96 -4.70
C SER A 150 -12.02 -22.45 -5.23
N LYS A 151 -13.16 -22.04 -4.66
CA LYS A 151 -14.48 -22.60 -4.94
C LYS A 151 -15.36 -21.77 -5.86
N SER A 152 -15.10 -20.45 -5.93
CA SER A 152 -15.84 -19.55 -6.82
C SER A 152 -14.95 -18.41 -7.30
N TYR A 153 -15.30 -17.80 -8.42
CA TYR A 153 -14.66 -16.57 -8.86
C TYR A 153 -14.95 -15.43 -7.88
N ARG A 154 -13.95 -14.62 -7.58
CA ARG A 154 -14.04 -13.46 -6.69
C ARG A 154 -14.38 -12.17 -7.46
N VAL A 155 -15.14 -12.27 -8.54
CA VAL A 155 -15.60 -11.11 -9.30
C VAL A 155 -16.82 -10.48 -8.62
N PRO A 156 -16.89 -9.15 -8.47
CA PRO A 156 -17.85 -8.50 -7.57
C PRO A 156 -19.32 -8.73 -7.97
N TRP A 157 -19.64 -8.85 -9.25
CA TRP A 157 -21.01 -9.10 -9.73
C TRP A 157 -21.57 -10.49 -9.40
N LEU A 158 -20.76 -11.41 -8.87
CA LEU A 158 -21.25 -12.71 -8.36
C LEU A 158 -21.69 -12.64 -6.88
N PHE A 159 -21.48 -11.51 -6.21
CA PHE A 159 -21.88 -11.29 -4.83
C PHE A 159 -23.19 -10.48 -4.77
N ASP A 160 -23.13 -9.22 -5.10
CA ASP A 160 -24.28 -8.32 -5.24
C ASP A 160 -23.88 -7.03 -6.01
N GLU A 161 -24.86 -6.17 -6.33
CA GLU A 161 -24.61 -4.90 -7.02
C GLU A 161 -23.81 -3.92 -6.17
N GLU A 162 -24.03 -3.90 -4.85
CA GLU A 162 -23.27 -3.06 -3.93
C GLU A 162 -21.78 -3.46 -3.91
N ALA A 163 -21.47 -4.76 -4.02
CA ALA A 163 -20.09 -5.23 -4.13
C ALA A 163 -19.38 -4.71 -5.39
N VAL A 164 -20.11 -4.56 -6.51
CA VAL A 164 -19.58 -3.94 -7.74
C VAL A 164 -19.20 -2.47 -7.47
N ASP A 165 -20.07 -1.73 -6.79
CA ASP A 165 -19.84 -0.30 -6.50
C ASP A 165 -18.73 -0.10 -5.49
N VAL A 166 -18.66 -0.92 -4.44
CA VAL A 166 -17.57 -0.93 -3.46
C VAL A 166 -16.23 -1.25 -4.15
N CYS A 167 -16.20 -2.29 -4.97
CA CYS A 167 -15.00 -2.65 -5.74
C CYS A 167 -14.55 -1.49 -6.64
N ARG A 168 -15.48 -0.89 -7.39
CA ARG A 168 -15.20 0.25 -8.28
C ARG A 168 -14.64 1.44 -7.49
N LYS A 169 -15.27 1.80 -6.38
CA LYS A 169 -14.84 2.94 -5.54
C LYS A 169 -13.41 2.78 -5.05
N PHE A 170 -13.09 1.65 -4.42
CA PHE A 170 -11.78 1.44 -3.82
C PHE A 170 -10.69 1.13 -4.85
N THR A 171 -11.05 0.53 -6.00
CA THR A 171 -10.12 0.38 -7.13
C THR A 171 -9.72 1.74 -7.69
N LYS A 172 -10.69 2.63 -7.93
CA LYS A 172 -10.42 4.00 -8.38
C LYS A 172 -9.57 4.78 -7.36
N LEU A 173 -9.89 4.65 -6.07
CA LEU A 173 -9.07 5.24 -5.01
C LEU A 173 -7.63 4.74 -5.05
N LYS A 174 -7.42 3.42 -5.15
CA LYS A 174 -6.08 2.84 -5.25
C LYS A 174 -5.32 3.35 -6.48
N LEU A 175 -5.97 3.42 -7.65
CA LEU A 175 -5.33 3.91 -8.87
C LEU A 175 -4.91 5.37 -8.73
N ARG A 176 -5.72 6.20 -8.10
CA ARG A 176 -5.35 7.59 -7.79
C ARG A 176 -4.28 7.73 -6.72
N LEU A 177 -4.17 6.78 -5.79
CA LEU A 177 -3.10 6.73 -4.79
C LEU A 177 -1.76 6.20 -5.35
N LEU A 178 -1.70 5.74 -6.61
CA LEU A 178 -0.46 5.16 -7.17
C LEU A 178 0.77 6.05 -7.07
N PRO A 179 0.74 7.38 -7.31
CA PRO A 179 1.93 8.21 -7.13
C PRO A 179 2.50 8.13 -5.72
N TYR A 180 1.63 8.13 -4.70
CA TYR A 180 2.03 7.93 -3.30
C TYR A 180 2.53 6.51 -3.03
N LEU A 181 1.75 5.49 -3.42
CA LEU A 181 2.09 4.08 -3.16
C LEU A 181 3.39 3.67 -3.84
N TYR A 182 3.61 4.15 -5.06
CA TYR A 182 4.83 3.82 -5.79
C TYR A 182 6.06 4.57 -5.24
N SER A 183 5.92 5.82 -4.79
CA SER A 183 6.96 6.52 -4.04
C SER A 183 7.35 5.78 -2.77
N MET A 184 6.38 5.21 -2.05
CA MET A 184 6.64 4.36 -0.87
C MET A 184 7.34 3.05 -1.26
N ALA A 185 6.99 2.46 -2.40
CA ALA A 185 7.67 1.27 -2.92
C ALA A 185 9.14 1.56 -3.28
N VAL A 186 9.41 2.67 -3.95
CA VAL A 186 10.77 3.14 -4.25
C VAL A 186 11.56 3.43 -2.97
N LYS A 187 10.93 4.08 -1.99
CA LYS A 187 11.52 4.30 -0.66
C LYS A 187 11.86 2.97 0.02
N SER A 188 10.95 2.00 -0.06
CA SER A 188 11.17 0.66 0.49
C SER A 188 12.35 -0.06 -0.19
N HIS A 189 12.46 0.02 -1.51
CA HIS A 189 13.59 -0.52 -2.26
C HIS A 189 14.92 0.11 -1.81
N LYS A 190 14.95 1.43 -1.63
CA LYS A 190 16.17 2.17 -1.25
C LYS A 190 16.58 1.97 0.21
N THR A 191 15.62 1.77 1.12
CA THR A 191 15.87 1.83 2.57
C THR A 191 15.58 0.53 3.32
N GLY A 192 14.85 -0.41 2.73
CA GLY A 192 14.34 -1.62 3.37
C GLY A 192 13.17 -1.38 4.32
N ILE A 193 12.66 -0.14 4.45
CA ILE A 193 11.50 0.16 5.30
C ILE A 193 10.22 -0.26 4.57
N PRO A 194 9.40 -1.16 5.13
CA PRO A 194 8.20 -1.67 4.47
C PRO A 194 7.16 -0.59 4.13
N SER A 195 6.42 -0.80 3.05
CA SER A 195 5.33 0.10 2.63
C SER A 195 4.08 -0.07 3.48
N MET A 196 3.75 -1.28 3.95
CA MET A 196 2.77 -1.48 5.02
C MET A 196 3.51 -1.66 6.34
N ARG A 197 3.09 -0.94 7.39
CA ARG A 197 3.85 -0.90 8.64
C ARG A 197 2.94 -1.14 9.83
N ALA A 198 3.35 -2.03 10.73
CA ALA A 198 2.75 -2.13 12.05
C ALA A 198 2.88 -0.78 12.78
N MET A 199 1.88 -0.40 13.55
CA MET A 199 1.86 0.90 14.25
C MET A 199 3.10 1.14 15.10
N ILE A 200 3.65 0.09 15.72
CA ILE A 200 4.87 0.17 16.53
C ILE A 200 6.12 0.56 15.71
N MET A 201 6.14 0.38 14.40
CA MET A 201 7.28 0.80 13.56
C MET A 201 7.34 2.32 13.40
N GLU A 202 6.20 2.99 13.45
CA GLU A 202 6.09 4.45 13.26
C GLU A 202 5.97 5.23 14.58
N PHE A 203 5.40 4.59 15.62
CA PHE A 203 5.03 5.25 16.87
C PHE A 203 5.54 4.47 18.09
N ASN A 204 6.80 4.01 18.06
CA ASN A 204 7.39 3.15 19.08
C ASN A 204 7.47 3.77 20.50
N ASP A 205 7.40 5.09 20.59
CA ASP A 205 7.39 5.83 21.84
C ASP A 205 5.98 5.96 22.46
N ASP A 206 4.95 5.58 21.71
CA ASP A 206 3.56 5.57 22.20
C ASP A 206 3.19 4.19 22.77
N PRO A 207 3.01 4.05 24.10
CA PRO A 207 2.69 2.74 24.69
C PRO A 207 1.36 2.16 24.21
N ALA A 208 0.42 2.97 23.71
CA ALA A 208 -0.87 2.51 23.21
C ALA A 208 -0.74 1.66 21.95
N VAL A 209 0.30 1.86 21.14
CA VAL A 209 0.47 1.14 19.86
C VAL A 209 1.12 -0.24 20.01
N LYS A 210 1.62 -0.59 21.20
CA LYS A 210 2.45 -1.79 21.42
C LYS A 210 1.79 -3.10 20.96
N TYR A 211 0.47 -3.17 21.06
CA TYR A 211 -0.32 -4.37 20.73
C TYR A 211 -1.38 -4.12 19.66
N LEU A 212 -1.24 -3.03 18.88
CA LEU A 212 -2.18 -2.74 17.80
C LEU A 212 -1.89 -3.61 16.58
N ASP A 213 -2.73 -4.60 16.36
CA ASP A 213 -2.62 -5.59 15.30
C ASP A 213 -3.80 -5.60 14.33
N MET A 214 -4.75 -4.65 14.50
CA MET A 214 -5.96 -4.51 13.67
C MET A 214 -5.97 -3.24 12.83
N GLN A 215 -4.89 -2.51 12.83
CA GLN A 215 -4.66 -1.30 12.04
C GLN A 215 -3.19 -1.18 11.66
N TYR A 216 -2.90 -0.38 10.63
CA TYR A 216 -1.55 -0.23 10.10
C TYR A 216 -1.34 1.14 9.44
N MET A 217 -0.08 1.49 9.21
CA MET A 217 0.27 2.59 8.31
C MET A 217 0.51 2.05 6.90
N LEU A 218 -0.15 2.65 5.92
CA LEU A 218 0.11 2.46 4.50
C LEU A 218 1.05 3.59 4.04
N GLY A 219 2.32 3.27 3.88
CA GLY A 219 3.38 4.26 3.79
C GLY A 219 3.62 4.97 5.11
N ASP A 220 4.14 6.18 5.06
CA ASP A 220 4.44 7.00 6.23
C ASP A 220 3.33 7.98 6.61
N SER A 221 2.26 8.08 5.82
CA SER A 221 1.26 9.14 6.01
C SER A 221 -0.18 8.67 6.17
N ILE A 222 -0.55 7.47 5.72
CA ILE A 222 -1.93 6.99 5.73
C ILE A 222 -2.10 5.88 6.78
N LEU A 223 -2.98 6.10 7.76
CA LEU A 223 -3.44 5.07 8.69
C LEU A 223 -4.68 4.39 8.13
N VAL A 224 -4.73 3.05 8.22
CA VAL A 224 -5.89 2.25 7.79
C VAL A 224 -6.28 1.31 8.94
N ALA A 225 -7.55 1.31 9.32
CA ALA A 225 -8.11 0.35 10.26
C ALA A 225 -9.29 -0.40 9.61
N PRO A 226 -9.04 -1.58 9.01
CA PRO A 226 -10.10 -2.37 8.37
C PRO A 226 -11.14 -2.86 9.39
N ILE A 227 -12.33 -3.17 8.91
CA ILE A 227 -13.46 -3.61 9.73
C ILE A 227 -13.60 -5.13 9.60
N PHE A 228 -13.50 -5.84 10.72
CA PHE A 228 -13.42 -7.31 10.78
C PHE A 228 -14.66 -7.94 11.43
N ASN A 229 -15.83 -7.34 11.27
CA ASN A 229 -17.08 -7.85 11.82
C ASN A 229 -18.28 -7.50 10.94
N LYS A 230 -19.40 -8.17 11.20
CA LYS A 230 -20.66 -8.00 10.49
C LYS A 230 -21.40 -6.74 10.91
N GLU A 231 -21.20 -6.29 12.13
CA GLU A 231 -21.88 -5.17 12.77
C GLU A 231 -21.44 -3.84 12.17
N SER A 232 -20.38 -3.84 11.36
CA SER A 232 -19.80 -2.63 10.76
C SER A 232 -19.18 -1.66 11.75
N HIS A 233 -19.01 -2.10 13.01
CA HIS A 233 -18.41 -1.35 14.09
C HIS A 233 -16.90 -1.55 14.14
N VAL A 234 -16.15 -0.47 14.43
CA VAL A 234 -14.69 -0.54 14.54
C VAL A 234 -14.18 0.33 15.66
N GLU A 235 -13.29 -0.23 16.46
CA GLU A 235 -12.49 0.52 17.41
C GLU A 235 -11.07 0.68 16.86
N TYR A 236 -10.55 1.90 16.88
CA TYR A 236 -9.21 2.20 16.38
C TYR A 236 -8.56 3.32 17.19
N TYR A 237 -7.25 3.36 17.17
CA TYR A 237 -6.44 4.35 17.86
C TYR A 237 -5.79 5.31 16.87
N LEU A 238 -5.93 6.60 17.08
CA LEU A 238 -5.15 7.61 16.38
C LEU A 238 -4.01 8.07 17.29
N PRO A 239 -2.73 7.90 16.91
CA PRO A 239 -1.60 8.48 17.62
C PRO A 239 -1.68 10.00 17.74
N ASN A 240 -0.89 10.60 18.64
CA ASN A 240 -0.87 12.05 18.84
C ASN A 240 -0.75 12.83 17.52
N GLY A 241 -1.38 14.00 17.46
CA GLY A 241 -1.45 14.88 16.28
C GLY A 241 -2.84 14.94 15.67
N LYS A 242 -2.97 15.65 14.57
CA LYS A 242 -4.24 15.75 13.81
C LYS A 242 -4.28 14.75 12.69
N TRP A 243 -5.45 14.19 12.47
CA TRP A 243 -5.70 13.18 11.47
C TRP A 243 -6.93 13.56 10.63
N THR A 244 -6.75 13.69 9.33
CA THR A 244 -7.85 13.99 8.42
C THR A 244 -8.32 12.71 7.74
N HIS A 245 -9.61 12.38 7.88
CA HIS A 245 -10.19 11.25 7.19
C HIS A 245 -10.12 11.44 5.67
N LEU A 246 -9.46 10.53 4.98
CA LEU A 246 -9.12 10.66 3.55
C LEU A 246 -10.38 10.86 2.67
N LEU A 247 -11.47 10.16 2.99
CA LEU A 247 -12.68 10.15 2.15
C LEU A 247 -13.65 11.32 2.50
N SER A 248 -13.86 11.61 3.77
CA SER A 248 -14.82 12.64 4.20
C SER A 248 -14.21 14.02 4.46
N GLY A 249 -12.89 14.10 4.70
CA GLY A 249 -12.24 15.34 5.12
C GLY A 249 -12.40 15.66 6.61
N GLU A 250 -13.13 14.85 7.39
CA GLU A 250 -13.28 15.07 8.84
C GLU A 250 -11.92 15.04 9.54
N VAL A 251 -11.66 16.05 10.38
CA VAL A 251 -10.43 16.14 11.17
C VAL A 251 -10.68 15.63 12.58
N LYS A 252 -9.80 14.75 13.06
CA LYS A 252 -9.84 14.19 14.42
C LYS A 252 -8.52 14.46 15.16
N GLU A 253 -8.65 14.70 16.47
CA GLU A 253 -7.49 14.83 17.36
C GLU A 253 -7.02 13.44 17.79
N GLY A 254 -5.71 13.17 17.60
CA GLY A 254 -5.09 11.93 18.01
C GLY A 254 -4.83 11.81 19.52
N GLY A 255 -4.03 10.82 19.92
CA GLY A 255 -3.76 10.46 21.31
C GLY A 255 -4.91 9.71 21.97
N ARG A 256 -5.84 9.13 21.24
CA ARG A 256 -7.05 8.50 21.80
C ARG A 256 -7.68 7.44 20.89
N TRP A 257 -8.52 6.62 21.50
CA TRP A 257 -9.38 5.66 20.82
C TRP A 257 -10.66 6.29 20.31
N TYR A 258 -11.13 5.76 19.19
CA TYR A 258 -12.43 6.01 18.59
C TYR A 258 -13.17 4.70 18.40
N ALA A 259 -14.51 4.75 18.50
CA ALA A 259 -15.42 3.64 18.27
C ALA A 259 -16.56 4.14 17.38
N GLU A 260 -16.69 3.61 16.17
CA GLU A 260 -17.56 4.16 15.13
C GLU A 260 -18.11 3.07 14.21
N ASP A 261 -19.21 3.40 13.53
CA ASP A 261 -19.85 2.56 12.53
C ASP A 261 -19.59 3.14 11.13
N TYR A 262 -19.28 2.27 10.17
CA TYR A 262 -19.05 2.64 8.78
C TYR A 262 -19.85 1.76 7.83
N ASP A 263 -20.42 2.34 6.78
CA ASP A 263 -21.00 1.59 5.67
C ASP A 263 -19.91 0.91 4.82
N PHE A 264 -20.30 0.19 3.76
CA PHE A 264 -19.33 -0.47 2.87
C PHE A 264 -18.60 0.50 1.92
N PHE A 265 -18.96 1.79 1.91
CA PHE A 265 -18.27 2.80 1.10
C PHE A 265 -17.23 3.59 1.87
N SER A 266 -17.07 3.31 3.18
CA SER A 266 -16.10 3.97 4.05
C SER A 266 -15.51 3.01 5.07
N LEU A 267 -14.38 3.41 5.66
CA LEU A 267 -13.70 2.77 6.78
C LEU A 267 -12.77 3.82 7.40
N PRO A 268 -12.24 3.60 8.63
CA PRO A 268 -11.20 4.46 9.15
C PRO A 268 -9.96 4.44 8.25
N VAL A 269 -9.80 5.51 7.48
CA VAL A 269 -8.61 5.77 6.65
C VAL A 269 -8.25 7.24 6.81
N PHE A 270 -7.12 7.51 7.45
CA PHE A 270 -6.73 8.85 7.89
C PHE A 270 -5.36 9.24 7.39
N VAL A 271 -5.20 10.48 7.00
CA VAL A 271 -3.91 11.09 6.67
C VAL A 271 -3.46 11.93 7.85
N ARG A 272 -2.21 11.73 8.31
CA ARG A 272 -1.67 12.50 9.41
C ARG A 272 -1.38 13.95 9.02
N GLU A 273 -1.34 14.84 9.99
CA GLU A 273 -0.95 16.23 9.81
C GLU A 273 0.44 16.38 9.18
N ASN A 274 0.71 17.57 8.63
CA ASN A 274 1.98 17.90 7.98
C ASN A 274 2.34 16.95 6.84
N THR A 275 1.33 16.52 6.07
CA THR A 275 1.50 15.63 4.93
C THR A 275 1.25 16.34 3.61
N LEU A 276 2.13 16.12 2.65
CA LEU A 276 1.91 16.34 1.23
C LEU A 276 1.64 14.99 0.59
N LEU A 277 0.41 14.74 0.13
CA LEU A 277 -0.02 13.46 -0.44
C LEU A 277 -0.18 13.59 -1.95
N PRO A 278 0.68 12.99 -2.78
CA PRO A 278 0.52 13.01 -4.23
C PRO A 278 -0.61 12.07 -4.67
N ILE A 279 -1.55 12.61 -5.42
CA ILE A 279 -2.73 11.93 -5.96
C ILE A 279 -2.70 12.00 -7.48
N GLY A 280 -2.80 10.85 -8.15
CA GLY A 280 -2.82 10.77 -9.60
C GLY A 280 -4.12 11.25 -10.24
N ALA A 281 -4.04 11.68 -11.48
CA ALA A 281 -5.20 12.13 -12.26
C ALA A 281 -6.04 10.96 -12.83
N VAL A 282 -5.45 9.75 -12.95
CA VAL A 282 -6.05 8.60 -13.63
C VAL A 282 -6.60 7.59 -12.63
N ASP A 283 -7.83 7.12 -12.87
CA ASP A 283 -8.53 6.15 -12.03
C ASP A 283 -9.04 4.90 -12.80
N THR A 284 -8.55 4.70 -14.04
CA THR A 284 -9.04 3.67 -14.96
C THR A 284 -7.99 2.64 -15.39
N THR A 285 -6.71 2.93 -15.18
CA THR A 285 -5.58 2.06 -15.51
C THR A 285 -4.43 2.27 -14.55
N VAL A 286 -3.56 1.27 -14.41
CA VAL A 286 -2.26 1.38 -13.70
C VAL A 286 -1.17 1.94 -14.62
N ASP A 287 -1.40 1.91 -15.93
CA ASP A 287 -0.43 2.30 -16.96
C ASP A 287 -0.62 3.77 -17.35
N TYR A 288 -0.05 4.67 -16.54
CA TYR A 288 0.00 6.11 -16.79
C TYR A 288 1.23 6.76 -16.13
N ASP A 289 1.61 7.93 -16.61
CA ASP A 289 2.73 8.70 -16.04
C ASP A 289 2.34 9.29 -14.69
N LEU A 290 2.94 8.79 -13.60
CA LEU A 290 2.55 9.09 -12.22
C LEU A 290 2.78 10.55 -11.84
N GLU A 291 3.74 11.19 -12.47
CA GLU A 291 4.09 12.59 -12.29
C GLU A 291 3.20 13.58 -13.08
N LYS A 292 2.46 13.04 -14.07
CA LYS A 292 1.64 13.89 -14.95
C LYS A 292 0.31 14.26 -14.28
N ASP A 293 -0.03 15.55 -14.33
CA ASP A 293 -1.28 16.11 -13.80
C ASP A 293 -1.52 15.71 -12.32
N VAL A 294 -0.44 15.49 -11.56
CA VAL A 294 -0.51 15.08 -10.16
C VAL A 294 -1.07 16.23 -9.30
N GLN A 295 -1.97 15.88 -8.38
CA GLN A 295 -2.48 16.81 -7.36
C GLN A 295 -1.76 16.52 -6.03
N ILE A 296 -1.07 17.50 -5.48
CA ILE A 296 -0.48 17.42 -4.14
C ILE A 296 -1.52 17.92 -3.13
N GLN A 297 -2.07 17.00 -2.36
CA GLN A 297 -3.02 17.32 -1.28
C GLN A 297 -2.26 17.66 -0.01
N VAL A 298 -2.58 18.81 0.59
CA VAL A 298 -1.92 19.36 1.77
C VAL A 298 -2.81 19.13 2.99
N TYR A 299 -2.32 18.35 3.96
CA TYR A 299 -3.07 17.97 5.15
C TYR A 299 -2.51 18.67 6.39
N GLU A 300 -3.35 19.47 7.07
CA GLU A 300 -3.12 20.08 8.38
C GLU A 300 -1.66 20.56 8.58
N LEU A 301 -1.19 21.44 7.70
CA LEU A 301 0.16 22.00 7.81
C LEU A 301 0.22 22.94 9.02
N GLY A 302 0.93 22.51 10.08
CA GLY A 302 1.05 23.20 11.34
C GLY A 302 1.92 24.45 11.28
N GLU A 303 1.84 25.27 12.31
CA GLU A 303 2.67 26.46 12.48
C GLU A 303 4.17 26.06 12.49
N LYS A 304 4.99 26.73 11.68
CA LYS A 304 6.43 26.44 11.47
C LYS A 304 6.75 25.01 11.02
N ALA A 305 5.73 24.26 10.59
CA ALA A 305 5.95 22.94 10.01
C ALA A 305 6.50 23.04 8.61
N VAL A 306 7.27 22.03 8.23
CA VAL A 306 7.72 21.78 6.85
C VAL A 306 7.33 20.36 6.48
N ALA A 307 6.57 20.21 5.40
CA ALA A 307 6.23 18.93 4.82
C ALA A 307 6.96 18.74 3.48
N THR A 308 7.24 17.49 3.15
CA THR A 308 7.94 17.15 1.89
C THR A 308 7.34 15.87 1.31
N CYS A 309 7.17 15.80 0.00
CA CYS A 309 6.89 14.57 -0.71
C CYS A 309 7.77 14.44 -1.95
N GLU A 310 7.98 13.20 -2.36
CA GLU A 310 8.66 12.83 -3.60
C GLU A 310 7.63 12.24 -4.56
N VAL A 311 7.63 12.70 -5.79
CA VAL A 311 6.88 12.11 -6.90
C VAL A 311 7.87 11.40 -7.79
N VAL A 312 7.62 10.14 -8.11
CA VAL A 312 8.52 9.29 -8.90
C VAL A 312 7.92 8.97 -10.26
N THR A 313 8.78 8.75 -11.23
CA THR A 313 8.41 8.22 -12.56
C THR A 313 8.05 6.74 -12.45
N ARG A 314 7.48 6.15 -13.48
CA ARG A 314 7.20 4.71 -13.58
C ARG A 314 8.46 3.84 -13.50
N THR A 315 9.64 4.39 -13.78
CA THR A 315 10.93 3.70 -13.65
C THR A 315 11.56 3.83 -12.25
N GLY A 316 10.88 4.53 -11.33
CA GLY A 316 11.32 4.71 -9.94
C GLY A 316 12.36 5.82 -9.75
N GLU A 317 12.58 6.65 -10.78
CA GLU A 317 13.41 7.84 -10.68
C GLU A 317 12.63 8.98 -10.03
N THR A 318 13.29 9.85 -9.29
CA THR A 318 12.68 11.05 -8.74
C THR A 318 12.34 12.02 -9.87
N ALA A 319 11.05 12.20 -10.15
CA ALA A 319 10.56 13.18 -11.09
C ALA A 319 10.55 14.59 -10.47
N MET A 320 10.15 14.68 -9.20
CA MET A 320 10.00 15.96 -8.52
C MET A 320 9.99 15.76 -6.99
N VAL A 321 10.58 16.72 -6.28
CA VAL A 321 10.43 16.87 -4.81
C VAL A 321 9.64 18.14 -4.55
N VAL A 322 8.56 18.03 -3.78
CA VAL A 322 7.73 19.16 -3.36
C VAL A 322 7.90 19.39 -1.87
N LYS A 323 8.10 20.66 -1.48
CA LYS A 323 8.11 21.10 -0.08
C LYS A 323 7.01 22.14 0.14
N ALA A 324 6.39 22.11 1.31
CA ALA A 324 5.53 23.18 1.80
C ALA A 324 5.94 23.55 3.21
N GLY A 325 6.16 24.83 3.44
CA GLY A 325 6.46 25.39 4.76
C GLY A 325 5.42 26.41 5.16
N ARG A 326 5.02 26.46 6.46
CA ARG A 326 4.08 27.43 7.00
C ARG A 326 4.72 28.31 8.06
N ASP A 327 4.51 29.64 7.95
CA ASP A 327 4.84 30.61 8.98
C ASP A 327 3.68 31.60 9.13
N GLY A 328 2.97 31.53 10.24
CA GLY A 328 1.73 32.25 10.44
C GLY A 328 0.66 31.86 9.42
N ASN A 329 0.17 32.88 8.70
CA ASN A 329 -0.76 32.68 7.59
C ASN A 329 -0.07 32.42 6.25
N ASN A 330 1.26 32.50 6.16
CA ASN A 330 1.99 32.30 4.93
C ASN A 330 2.35 30.83 4.74
N VAL A 331 2.01 30.28 3.59
CA VAL A 331 2.41 28.96 3.15
C VAL A 331 3.25 29.10 1.88
N ILE A 332 4.47 28.57 1.90
CA ILE A 332 5.40 28.60 0.79
C ILE A 332 5.54 27.20 0.22
N PHE A 333 5.25 27.06 -1.06
CA PHE A 333 5.46 25.83 -1.83
C PHE A 333 6.71 25.97 -2.70
N GLU A 334 7.54 24.94 -2.70
CA GLU A 334 8.73 24.83 -3.54
C GLU A 334 8.76 23.44 -4.20
N ALA A 335 8.85 23.40 -5.51
CA ALA A 335 9.06 22.19 -6.30
C ALA A 335 10.45 22.20 -6.91
N SER A 336 11.12 21.04 -6.96
CA SER A 336 12.45 20.94 -7.59
C SER A 336 12.43 21.10 -9.10
N GLU A 337 11.29 20.82 -9.73
CA GLU A 337 11.07 20.86 -11.17
C GLU A 337 9.71 21.50 -11.49
N GLU A 338 9.61 22.17 -12.63
CA GLU A 338 8.33 22.66 -13.14
C GLU A 338 7.47 21.49 -13.65
N ASN A 339 6.21 21.47 -13.23
CA ASN A 339 5.22 20.52 -13.72
C ASN A 339 3.93 21.25 -14.08
N LYS A 340 3.68 21.40 -15.38
CA LYS A 340 2.59 22.23 -15.90
C LYS A 340 1.18 21.75 -15.57
N GLY A 341 1.02 20.47 -15.25
CA GLY A 341 -0.28 19.89 -14.90
C GLY A 341 -0.48 19.74 -13.39
N MET A 342 0.55 20.01 -12.59
CA MET A 342 0.46 19.86 -11.14
C MET A 342 -0.48 20.89 -10.51
N THR A 343 -1.22 20.44 -9.51
CA THR A 343 -2.04 21.32 -8.66
C THR A 343 -1.78 21.04 -7.17
N TYR A 344 -2.10 22.01 -6.33
CA TYR A 344 -2.17 21.84 -4.88
C TYR A 344 -3.64 21.88 -4.44
N LEU A 345 -4.06 20.95 -3.59
CA LEU A 345 -5.34 21.01 -2.90
C LEU A 345 -5.08 21.27 -1.40
N LEU A 346 -5.47 22.44 -0.91
CA LEU A 346 -5.42 22.74 0.52
C LEU A 346 -6.66 22.12 1.17
N ARG A 347 -6.50 21.00 1.84
CA ARG A 347 -7.63 20.27 2.45
C ARG A 347 -8.31 21.12 3.52
N ASN A 348 -9.65 21.15 3.47
CA ASN A 348 -10.51 21.87 4.41
C ASN A 348 -10.29 23.41 4.49
N ILE A 349 -9.54 23.99 3.54
CA ILE A 349 -9.35 25.43 3.40
C ILE A 349 -10.11 25.89 2.16
N HIS A 350 -11.08 26.78 2.33
CA HIS A 350 -12.00 27.21 1.27
C HIS A 350 -11.77 28.65 0.82
N ALA A 351 -10.85 29.38 1.46
CA ALA A 351 -10.49 30.72 1.04
C ALA A 351 -9.01 31.01 1.36
N VAL A 352 -8.38 31.81 0.52
CA VAL A 352 -7.03 32.35 0.71
C VAL A 352 -7.05 33.85 0.46
N SER A 353 -6.27 34.62 1.24
CA SER A 353 -6.22 36.08 1.14
C SER A 353 -5.32 36.57 0.01
N GLY A 354 -4.39 35.72 -0.46
CA GLY A 354 -3.49 36.07 -1.56
C GLY A 354 -2.73 34.86 -2.10
N VAL A 355 -2.41 34.89 -3.39
CA VAL A 355 -1.57 33.89 -4.06
C VAL A 355 -0.55 34.62 -4.92
N THR A 356 0.72 34.30 -4.74
CA THR A 356 1.84 34.80 -5.57
C THR A 356 2.57 33.60 -6.20
N GLY A 357 2.89 33.69 -7.48
CA GLY A 357 3.53 32.58 -8.22
C GLY A 357 2.58 31.47 -8.60
N GLY A 358 1.27 31.73 -8.58
CA GLY A 358 0.23 30.79 -8.97
C GLY A 358 -1.14 31.43 -9.02
N THR A 359 -2.18 30.64 -9.21
CA THR A 359 -3.58 31.09 -9.28
C THR A 359 -4.50 30.12 -8.53
N VAL A 360 -5.62 30.65 -8.04
CA VAL A 360 -6.76 29.84 -7.57
C VAL A 360 -7.46 29.27 -8.81
N VAL A 361 -7.66 27.94 -8.81
CA VAL A 361 -8.38 27.23 -9.88
C VAL A 361 -9.86 27.12 -9.56
N GLU A 362 -10.16 26.57 -8.38
CA GLU A 362 -11.52 26.33 -7.91
C GLU A 362 -11.56 26.12 -6.38
N ASP A 363 -12.71 26.30 -5.79
CA ASP A 363 -13.04 25.83 -4.43
C ASP A 363 -13.95 24.61 -4.56
N THR A 364 -13.52 23.49 -4.01
CA THR A 364 -14.23 22.22 -4.02
C THR A 364 -14.72 21.88 -2.62
N ASP A 365 -15.60 20.89 -2.48
CA ASP A 365 -16.03 20.37 -1.16
C ASP A 365 -14.84 19.90 -0.30
N ALA A 366 -13.71 19.58 -0.93
CA ALA A 366 -12.51 19.09 -0.25
C ALA A 366 -11.54 20.23 0.14
N GLY A 367 -11.73 21.44 -0.39
CA GLY A 367 -10.88 22.60 -0.19
C GLY A 367 -10.47 23.29 -1.49
N ILE A 368 -9.66 24.32 -1.37
CA ILE A 368 -9.25 25.16 -2.48
C ILE A 368 -8.13 24.52 -3.32
N VAL A 369 -8.29 24.55 -4.64
CA VAL A 369 -7.32 24.07 -5.61
C VAL A 369 -6.53 25.23 -6.18
N LEU A 370 -5.21 25.10 -6.18
CA LEU A 370 -4.26 26.09 -6.66
C LEU A 370 -3.39 25.52 -7.79
N ALA A 371 -3.11 26.31 -8.82
CA ALA A 371 -2.17 25.95 -9.87
C ALA A 371 -0.91 26.83 -9.75
N PRO A 372 0.29 26.24 -9.57
CA PRO A 372 1.53 27.00 -9.57
C PRO A 372 1.88 27.48 -10.98
N ALA A 373 2.48 28.67 -11.09
CA ALA A 373 3.00 29.22 -12.34
C ALA A 373 4.47 28.85 -12.61
N GLY A 374 5.14 28.20 -11.65
CA GLY A 374 6.54 27.76 -11.70
C GLY A 374 6.89 26.96 -10.45
N CYS A 375 8.18 26.85 -10.15
CA CYS A 375 8.67 26.05 -9.02
C CYS A 375 8.33 26.62 -7.63
N LYS A 376 7.96 27.88 -7.52
CA LYS A 376 7.67 28.52 -6.23
C LYS A 376 6.30 29.19 -6.23
N MET A 377 5.54 28.99 -5.17
CA MET A 377 4.25 29.63 -4.93
C MET A 377 4.13 30.02 -3.45
N GLU A 378 3.61 31.21 -3.19
CA GLU A 378 3.29 31.71 -1.85
C GLU A 378 1.78 31.92 -1.73
N VAL A 379 1.22 31.46 -0.62
CA VAL A 379 -0.22 31.53 -0.33
C VAL A 379 -0.42 32.15 1.05
N VAL A 380 -1.31 33.14 1.14
CA VAL A 380 -1.72 33.73 2.42
C VAL A 380 -3.10 33.18 2.77
N LEU A 381 -3.16 32.41 3.87
CA LEU A 381 -4.38 31.78 4.40
C LEU A 381 -5.33 32.80 5.00
#